data_0666d20d64bb69a3f1eebaa5cda236bf
#
_entry.id   0666d20d64bb69a3f1eebaa5cda236bf
#
_cell.length_a   1.000
_cell.length_b   1.000
_cell.length_c   1.000
_cell.angle_alpha   90.00
_cell.angle_beta   90.00
_cell.angle_gamma   90.00
#
_symmetry.space_group_name_H-M   'P 1'
#
loop_
_entity.id
_entity.type
_entity.pdbx_description
1 polymer ?
#
loop_
_entity_poly.entity_id
_entity_poly.type
_entity_poly.pdbx_seq_one_letter_code
_entity_poly.pdbx_strand_id
1 'polypeptide(L)'
;MKDGIIQPWLNYDSMLVYSMNFLKRCELLDTPDGPKPAYLVTSKFNEDGTYPEGRNRNNQGGNAYFGMKLFRYYYPYFGDIDALRPVRDLLDRMAYFLTPDDWAWPGMVRTQDNDNPDGIYLDERIETDKAAMAAIAYFDYAEFTGEQKYKALAEHISSLLLACTGEGDAENSPLPFRINMRTGEVEEYYSSDMIFVVELYDKLLGMDTSLDKADIKAKRDLVLKWIKDYPMRNSLWSGYFEDVELALNNVNQFAPMETARYFLNNPSANPELEQDVLDLLAFVKGRFGGTVRFGGTSICEQDVCFIEMSSHTARYASVLARWAALTGNQAAKDEALATFALAEYSAYNKYSKGDVAINSTGLGYPKCWFSDSYFDYLPHYFEGMAAWPEMIPEGSDHIFSTTCMLKDVAYAPGNVKYSAMEPEGTERIKLSFTPKVLSGGKELPKSMWSFGKWRDCEGILTINRKGIKDIEIIKK
;
A
#
# COMPACT_ATOMS: atom_id res chain seq x y z
N MET A 1 0.77 -28.16 -7.20
CA MET A 1 2.26 -28.07 -7.28
C MET A 1 2.68 -28.45 -8.70
N LYS A 2 3.65 -27.75 -9.26
CA LYS A 2 4.28 -28.09 -10.53
C LYS A 2 5.79 -28.18 -10.27
N ASP A 3 6.39 -29.30 -10.61
CA ASP A 3 7.84 -29.56 -10.42
C ASP A 3 8.34 -29.31 -8.98
N GLY A 4 7.51 -29.61 -7.98
CA GLY A 4 7.81 -29.40 -6.56
C GLY A 4 7.60 -27.98 -6.05
N ILE A 5 7.22 -27.03 -6.92
CA ILE A 5 6.98 -25.63 -6.57
C ILE A 5 5.47 -25.39 -6.39
N ILE A 6 5.12 -24.64 -5.34
CA ILE A 6 3.74 -24.24 -5.06
C ILE A 6 3.17 -23.42 -6.24
N GLN A 7 1.91 -23.65 -6.53
CA GLN A 7 1.17 -22.86 -7.54
C GLN A 7 -0.01 -22.17 -6.84
N PRO A 8 -0.50 -21.04 -7.36
CA PRO A 8 -1.73 -20.43 -6.87
C PRO A 8 -2.87 -21.47 -6.84
N TRP A 9 -3.70 -21.46 -5.81
CA TRP A 9 -4.89 -22.31 -5.73
C TRP A 9 -6.05 -21.73 -6.54
N LEU A 10 -6.06 -20.41 -6.73
CA LEU A 10 -6.97 -19.65 -7.57
C LEU A 10 -6.14 -18.75 -8.50
N ASN A 11 -6.64 -18.38 -9.68
CA ASN A 11 -5.94 -17.35 -10.45
C ASN A 11 -6.06 -15.99 -9.75
N TYR A 12 -5.01 -15.18 -9.84
CA TYR A 12 -4.92 -13.93 -9.08
C TYR A 12 -6.03 -12.92 -9.42
N ASP A 13 -6.52 -12.87 -10.67
CA ASP A 13 -7.66 -12.01 -11.03
C ASP A 13 -8.90 -12.36 -10.21
N SER A 14 -9.23 -13.65 -10.12
CA SER A 14 -10.38 -14.12 -9.35
C SER A 14 -10.18 -13.84 -7.85
N MET A 15 -8.99 -14.09 -7.31
CA MET A 15 -8.67 -13.79 -5.91
C MET A 15 -8.87 -12.30 -5.60
N LEU A 16 -8.32 -11.41 -6.45
CA LEU A 16 -8.43 -9.96 -6.29
C LEU A 16 -9.88 -9.47 -6.38
N VAL A 17 -10.64 -9.96 -7.38
CA VAL A 17 -12.05 -9.59 -7.56
C VAL A 17 -12.91 -10.09 -6.39
N TYR A 18 -12.75 -11.33 -5.95
CA TYR A 18 -13.54 -11.89 -4.85
C TYR A 18 -13.21 -11.19 -3.51
N SER A 19 -11.96 -10.89 -3.28
CA SER A 19 -11.53 -10.13 -2.10
C SER A 19 -12.13 -8.72 -2.09
N MET A 20 -12.07 -8.02 -3.22
CA MET A 20 -12.68 -6.69 -3.34
C MET A 20 -14.20 -6.75 -3.21
N ASN A 21 -14.85 -7.79 -3.72
CA ASN A 21 -16.28 -7.99 -3.56
C ASN A 21 -16.69 -8.16 -2.10
N PHE A 22 -15.93 -8.90 -1.31
CA PHE A 22 -16.15 -9.01 0.13
C PHE A 22 -16.06 -7.63 0.81
N LEU A 23 -15.00 -6.88 0.53
CA LEU A 23 -14.82 -5.53 1.08
C LEU A 23 -15.96 -4.58 0.70
N LYS A 24 -16.40 -4.61 -0.57
CA LYS A 24 -17.51 -3.78 -1.06
C LYS A 24 -18.87 -4.13 -0.47
N ARG A 25 -19.08 -5.38 -0.08
CA ARG A 25 -20.32 -5.90 0.52
C ARG A 25 -20.22 -6.09 2.03
N CYS A 26 -19.22 -5.47 2.62
CA CYS A 26 -18.99 -5.48 4.06
C CYS A 26 -20.28 -5.07 4.79
N GLU A 27 -20.68 -5.84 5.79
CA GLU A 27 -21.85 -5.58 6.59
C GLU A 27 -21.77 -4.23 7.28
N LEU A 28 -22.92 -3.57 7.44
CA LEU A 28 -23.03 -2.36 8.23
C LEU A 28 -23.20 -2.74 9.70
N LEU A 29 -22.33 -2.21 10.54
CA LEU A 29 -22.42 -2.37 11.99
C LEU A 29 -23.06 -1.12 12.59
N ASP A 30 -23.95 -1.33 13.58
CA ASP A 30 -24.54 -0.22 14.32
C ASP A 30 -23.50 0.51 15.15
N THR A 31 -23.46 1.83 15.03
CA THR A 31 -22.58 2.71 15.80
C THR A 31 -23.35 3.89 16.34
N PRO A 32 -22.83 4.61 17.38
CA PRO A 32 -23.49 5.80 17.91
C PRO A 32 -23.75 6.91 16.87
N ASP A 33 -22.91 6.97 15.81
CA ASP A 33 -23.04 7.89 14.69
C ASP A 33 -23.77 7.28 13.47
N GLY A 34 -24.53 6.18 13.68
CA GLY A 34 -25.30 5.47 12.67
C GLY A 34 -24.57 4.27 12.06
N PRO A 35 -25.25 3.48 11.21
CA PRO A 35 -24.66 2.28 10.61
C PRO A 35 -23.44 2.60 9.76
N LYS A 36 -22.33 1.87 9.98
CA LYS A 36 -21.06 2.03 9.26
C LYS A 36 -20.58 0.70 8.69
N PRO A 37 -19.89 0.69 7.54
CA PRO A 37 -19.21 -0.50 7.07
C PRO A 37 -18.23 -1.04 8.11
N ALA A 38 -18.18 -2.36 8.27
CA ALA A 38 -17.39 -3.00 9.33
C ALA A 38 -15.91 -2.58 9.31
N TYR A 39 -15.31 -2.38 8.14
CA TYR A 39 -13.91 -1.92 8.04
C TYR A 39 -13.64 -0.51 8.62
N LEU A 40 -14.69 0.28 8.92
CA LEU A 40 -14.55 1.57 9.60
C LEU A 40 -14.54 1.47 11.12
N VAL A 41 -15.08 0.40 11.66
CA VAL A 41 -15.38 0.31 13.10
C VAL A 41 -14.76 -0.89 13.80
N THR A 42 -14.19 -1.81 13.05
CA THR A 42 -13.41 -2.92 13.60
C THR A 42 -12.22 -3.24 12.71
N SER A 43 -11.08 -3.54 13.32
CA SER A 43 -9.89 -3.97 12.58
C SER A 43 -9.99 -5.41 12.10
N LYS A 44 -10.92 -6.23 12.61
CA LYS A 44 -10.94 -7.67 12.37
C LYS A 44 -12.32 -8.26 12.17
N PHE A 45 -12.34 -9.44 11.55
CA PHE A 45 -13.51 -10.29 11.36
C PHE A 45 -13.12 -11.75 11.60
N ASN A 46 -14.12 -12.64 11.74
CA ASN A 46 -13.92 -14.07 11.93
C ASN A 46 -13.71 -14.78 10.59
N GLU A 47 -13.16 -16.00 10.61
CA GLU A 47 -12.95 -16.81 9.40
C GLU A 47 -14.23 -17.06 8.58
N ASP A 48 -15.39 -17.07 9.20
CA ASP A 48 -16.67 -17.25 8.54
C ASP A 48 -17.24 -15.96 7.93
N GLY A 49 -16.52 -14.86 8.02
CA GLY A 49 -16.92 -13.54 7.53
C GLY A 49 -17.85 -12.78 8.48
N THR A 50 -18.16 -13.32 9.67
CA THR A 50 -18.89 -12.60 10.72
C THR A 50 -17.97 -11.70 11.53
N TYR A 51 -18.54 -10.82 12.36
CA TYR A 51 -17.80 -9.88 13.17
C TYR A 51 -17.75 -10.33 14.63
N PRO A 52 -16.59 -10.17 15.32
CA PRO A 52 -16.49 -10.52 16.73
C PRO A 52 -17.39 -9.62 17.57
N GLU A 53 -17.86 -10.15 18.70
CA GLU A 53 -18.47 -9.31 19.72
C GLU A 53 -17.41 -8.34 20.27
N GLY A 54 -17.80 -7.08 20.40
CA GLY A 54 -16.91 -5.98 20.75
C GLY A 54 -16.11 -5.46 19.56
N ARG A 55 -15.65 -4.23 19.67
CA ARG A 55 -14.94 -3.53 18.61
C ARG A 55 -13.48 -3.38 18.98
N ASN A 56 -12.64 -3.43 17.98
CA ASN A 56 -11.22 -3.32 18.17
C ASN A 56 -10.73 -1.97 17.62
N ARG A 57 -9.59 -1.55 18.12
CA ARG A 57 -8.86 -0.41 17.60
C ARG A 57 -8.64 -0.55 16.11
N ASN A 58 -8.93 0.50 15.35
CA ASN A 58 -8.78 0.53 13.91
C ASN A 58 -7.72 1.56 13.51
N ASN A 59 -6.74 1.13 12.72
CA ASN A 59 -5.70 1.98 12.15
C ASN A 59 -6.20 2.61 10.84
N GLN A 60 -6.97 3.68 10.93
CA GLN A 60 -7.57 4.32 9.76
C GLN A 60 -6.54 5.01 8.88
N GLY A 61 -5.48 5.59 9.44
CA GLY A 61 -4.42 6.26 8.68
C GLY A 61 -3.68 5.30 7.76
N GLY A 62 -3.23 4.16 8.29
CA GLY A 62 -2.61 3.09 7.51
C GLY A 62 -3.55 2.48 6.47
N ASN A 63 -4.78 2.17 6.89
CA ASN A 63 -5.79 1.61 5.98
C ASN A 63 -6.12 2.57 4.81
N ALA A 64 -6.20 3.88 5.05
CA ALA A 64 -6.45 4.86 4.00
C ALA A 64 -5.29 4.93 2.99
N TYR A 65 -4.04 4.91 3.46
CA TYR A 65 -2.84 4.90 2.61
C TYR A 65 -2.81 3.65 1.71
N PHE A 66 -2.86 2.46 2.31
CA PHE A 66 -2.84 1.22 1.54
C PHE A 66 -4.10 1.02 0.70
N GLY A 67 -5.25 1.49 1.17
CA GLY A 67 -6.48 1.51 0.40
C GLY A 67 -6.37 2.39 -0.85
N MET A 68 -5.76 3.58 -0.74
CA MET A 68 -5.50 4.44 -1.90
C MET A 68 -4.46 3.83 -2.84
N LYS A 69 -3.42 3.18 -2.31
CA LYS A 69 -2.44 2.42 -3.08
C LYS A 69 -3.12 1.25 -3.83
N LEU A 70 -4.00 0.50 -3.15
CA LEU A 70 -4.81 -0.55 -3.77
C LEU A 70 -5.67 0.01 -4.89
N PHE A 71 -6.39 1.11 -4.68
CA PHE A 71 -7.21 1.75 -5.70
C PHE A 71 -6.40 2.14 -6.94
N ARG A 72 -5.21 2.73 -6.76
CA ARG A 72 -4.32 3.14 -7.87
C ARG A 72 -3.88 1.99 -8.76
N TYR A 73 -3.84 0.75 -8.24
CA TYR A 73 -3.55 -0.46 -9.01
C TYR A 73 -4.82 -1.14 -9.53
N TYR A 74 -5.81 -1.30 -8.67
CA TYR A 74 -7.03 -2.04 -8.95
C TYR A 74 -7.89 -1.38 -10.03
N TYR A 75 -8.07 -0.07 -9.93
CA TYR A 75 -8.90 0.67 -10.88
C TYR A 75 -8.35 0.64 -12.31
N PRO A 76 -7.08 0.92 -12.60
CA PRO A 76 -6.53 0.73 -13.95
C PRO A 76 -6.63 -0.70 -14.45
N TYR A 77 -6.47 -1.67 -13.55
CA TYR A 77 -6.44 -3.09 -13.92
C TYR A 77 -7.82 -3.66 -14.24
N PHE A 78 -8.86 -3.30 -13.50
CA PHE A 78 -10.23 -3.81 -13.66
C PHE A 78 -11.24 -2.80 -14.22
N GLY A 79 -10.95 -1.51 -14.25
CA GLY A 79 -11.88 -0.44 -14.63
C GLY A 79 -12.98 -0.17 -13.58
N ASP A 80 -12.82 -0.69 -12.37
CA ASP A 80 -13.86 -0.69 -11.33
C ASP A 80 -13.69 0.49 -10.37
N ILE A 81 -14.40 1.58 -10.64
CA ILE A 81 -14.34 2.82 -9.87
C ILE A 81 -14.89 2.67 -8.43
N ASP A 82 -15.75 1.68 -8.17
CA ASP A 82 -16.33 1.45 -6.85
C ASP A 82 -15.28 0.99 -5.82
N ALA A 83 -14.09 0.59 -6.28
CA ALA A 83 -12.95 0.32 -5.40
C ALA A 83 -12.45 1.58 -4.64
N LEU A 84 -12.86 2.79 -5.05
CA LEU A 84 -12.54 4.03 -4.34
C LEU A 84 -13.40 4.23 -3.08
N ARG A 85 -14.57 3.59 -3.00
CA ARG A 85 -15.52 3.81 -1.89
C ARG A 85 -14.94 3.52 -0.50
N PRO A 86 -14.26 2.37 -0.25
CA PRO A 86 -13.67 2.12 1.07
C PRO A 86 -12.65 3.19 1.49
N VAL A 87 -11.88 3.70 0.55
CA VAL A 87 -10.92 4.77 0.82
C VAL A 87 -11.63 6.05 1.20
N ARG A 88 -12.64 6.46 0.42
CA ARG A 88 -13.44 7.65 0.73
C ARG A 88 -14.06 7.56 2.11
N ASP A 89 -14.65 6.41 2.44
CA ASP A 89 -15.31 6.21 3.73
C ASP A 89 -14.31 6.37 4.91
N LEU A 90 -13.08 5.85 4.77
CA LEU A 90 -12.00 6.04 5.74
C LEU A 90 -11.58 7.52 5.87
N LEU A 91 -11.38 8.19 4.74
CA LEU A 91 -10.98 9.61 4.71
C LEU A 91 -12.09 10.52 5.27
N ASP A 92 -13.35 10.29 4.91
CA ASP A 92 -14.49 11.04 5.44
C ASP A 92 -14.62 10.86 6.95
N ARG A 93 -14.40 9.63 7.47
CA ARG A 93 -14.46 9.37 8.91
C ARG A 93 -13.35 10.11 9.66
N MET A 94 -12.11 10.05 9.20
CA MET A 94 -11.01 10.81 9.83
C MET A 94 -11.27 12.32 9.78
N ALA A 95 -11.78 12.84 8.64
CA ALA A 95 -12.11 14.26 8.51
C ALA A 95 -13.32 14.71 9.37
N TYR A 96 -14.17 13.78 9.77
CA TYR A 96 -15.29 14.08 10.67
C TYR A 96 -14.85 14.23 12.13
N PHE A 97 -13.83 13.50 12.57
CA PHE A 97 -13.36 13.45 13.96
C PHE A 97 -12.04 14.21 14.17
N LEU A 98 -11.94 15.43 13.65
CA LEU A 98 -10.76 16.27 13.87
C LEU A 98 -10.60 16.65 15.34
N THR A 99 -9.36 16.91 15.72
CA THR A 99 -9.05 17.40 17.08
C THR A 99 -9.59 18.81 17.29
N PRO A 100 -10.03 19.16 18.53
CA PRO A 100 -10.52 20.49 18.86
C PRO A 100 -9.47 21.59 18.69
N ASP A 101 -9.94 22.83 18.46
CA ASP A 101 -9.09 24.01 18.24
C ASP A 101 -8.24 24.40 19.46
N ASP A 102 -8.64 23.99 20.66
CA ASP A 102 -7.94 24.25 21.93
C ASP A 102 -6.88 23.19 22.28
N TRP A 103 -6.69 22.19 21.42
CA TRP A 103 -5.63 21.20 21.60
C TRP A 103 -4.29 21.72 21.06
N ALA A 104 -3.18 21.13 21.54
CA ALA A 104 -1.84 21.48 21.06
C ALA A 104 -1.66 21.18 19.56
N TRP A 105 -2.36 20.16 19.03
CA TRP A 105 -2.46 19.81 17.60
C TRP A 105 -3.91 19.99 17.13
N PRO A 106 -4.34 21.24 16.84
CA PRO A 106 -5.70 21.54 16.46
C PRO A 106 -6.02 21.08 15.01
N GLY A 107 -7.25 20.66 14.76
CA GLY A 107 -7.69 20.25 13.43
C GLY A 107 -6.94 19.06 12.85
N MET A 108 -6.28 18.27 13.69
CA MET A 108 -5.56 17.07 13.30
C MET A 108 -6.51 15.88 13.16
N VAL A 109 -6.22 15.01 12.20
CA VAL A 109 -6.95 13.74 12.06
C VAL A 109 -6.59 12.78 13.19
N ARG A 110 -7.54 11.92 13.54
CA ARG A 110 -7.30 10.78 14.40
C ARG A 110 -7.04 9.57 13.52
N THR A 111 -5.81 9.09 13.49
CA THR A 111 -5.43 7.94 12.66
C THR A 111 -5.83 6.61 13.27
N GLN A 112 -6.24 6.64 14.55
CA GLN A 112 -6.73 5.48 15.27
C GLN A 112 -8.00 5.85 16.03
N ASP A 113 -8.97 4.94 16.07
CA ASP A 113 -10.15 5.05 16.90
C ASP A 113 -10.55 3.69 17.48
N ASN A 114 -11.25 3.74 18.60
CA ASN A 114 -11.89 2.59 19.21
C ASN A 114 -13.38 2.88 19.32
N ASP A 115 -14.20 2.04 18.76
CA ASP A 115 -15.61 2.00 19.10
C ASP A 115 -15.80 1.12 20.34
N ASN A 116 -16.52 1.62 21.32
CA ASN A 116 -16.98 0.82 22.46
C ASN A 116 -18.51 0.84 22.53
N PRO A 117 -19.14 -0.04 23.34
CA PRO A 117 -20.61 -0.08 23.47
C PRO A 117 -21.23 1.22 23.95
N ASP A 118 -20.47 2.05 24.67
CA ASP A 118 -20.93 3.30 25.26
C ASP A 118 -20.68 4.52 24.35
N GLY A 119 -19.99 4.34 23.23
CA GLY A 119 -19.66 5.41 22.28
C GLY A 119 -18.33 5.21 21.56
N ILE A 120 -17.95 6.20 20.77
CA ILE A 120 -16.67 6.23 20.07
C ILE A 120 -15.62 6.73 21.05
N TYR A 121 -14.63 5.90 21.32
CA TYR A 121 -13.44 6.31 22.06
C TYR A 121 -12.38 6.80 21.05
N LEU A 122 -12.18 8.10 20.99
CA LEU A 122 -11.20 8.72 20.13
C LEU A 122 -9.86 8.83 20.87
N ASP A 123 -8.82 8.24 20.31
CA ASP A 123 -7.49 8.31 20.89
C ASP A 123 -6.95 9.76 20.86
N GLU A 124 -6.34 10.20 21.96
CA GLU A 124 -5.64 11.49 22.02
C GLU A 124 -4.22 11.39 21.45
N ARG A 125 -3.71 10.19 21.24
CA ARG A 125 -2.40 9.92 20.66
C ARG A 125 -2.44 9.87 19.15
N ILE A 126 -1.35 10.31 18.54
CA ILE A 126 -1.11 10.12 17.11
C ILE A 126 0.27 9.50 16.91
N GLU A 127 0.36 8.61 15.95
CA GLU A 127 1.60 8.09 15.42
C GLU A 127 1.97 8.89 14.18
N THR A 128 3.17 9.47 14.18
CA THR A 128 3.56 10.43 13.15
C THR A 128 3.73 9.80 11.76
N ASP A 129 4.12 8.54 11.69
CA ASP A 129 4.14 7.73 10.46
C ASP A 129 2.73 7.51 9.92
N LYS A 130 1.75 7.21 10.77
CA LYS A 130 0.34 7.04 10.37
C LYS A 130 -0.29 8.38 9.96
N ALA A 131 0.13 9.49 10.56
CA ALA A 131 -0.28 10.82 10.14
C ALA A 131 0.27 11.15 8.74
N ALA A 132 1.54 10.78 8.46
CA ALA A 132 2.11 10.94 7.13
C ALA A 132 1.38 10.08 6.09
N MET A 133 1.06 8.82 6.42
CA MET A 133 0.27 7.93 5.57
C MET A 133 -1.12 8.52 5.26
N ALA A 134 -1.82 9.06 6.27
CA ALA A 134 -3.10 9.72 6.09
C ALA A 134 -3.00 10.94 5.16
N ALA A 135 -1.98 11.79 5.34
CA ALA A 135 -1.76 12.96 4.48
C ALA A 135 -1.51 12.56 3.03
N ILE A 136 -0.71 11.51 2.76
CA ILE A 136 -0.49 10.99 1.42
C ILE A 136 -1.81 10.52 0.80
N ALA A 137 -2.63 9.78 1.54
CA ALA A 137 -3.92 9.29 1.06
C ALA A 137 -4.87 10.44 0.72
N TYR A 138 -4.93 11.47 1.55
CA TYR A 138 -5.72 12.69 1.27
C TYR A 138 -5.24 13.42 0.03
N PHE A 139 -3.93 13.57 -0.18
CA PHE A 139 -3.39 14.18 -1.40
C PHE A 139 -3.72 13.37 -2.65
N ASP A 140 -3.52 12.05 -2.61
CA ASP A 140 -3.82 11.16 -3.75
C ASP A 140 -5.32 11.17 -4.09
N TYR A 141 -6.17 11.16 -3.05
CA TYR A 141 -7.62 11.24 -3.24
C TYR A 141 -8.04 12.61 -3.82
N ALA A 142 -7.50 13.71 -3.29
CA ALA A 142 -7.77 15.05 -3.79
C ALA A 142 -7.28 15.23 -5.24
N GLU A 143 -6.14 14.68 -5.58
CA GLU A 143 -5.60 14.65 -6.94
C GLU A 143 -6.56 13.92 -7.89
N PHE A 144 -7.05 12.76 -7.51
CA PHE A 144 -7.97 11.96 -8.33
C PHE A 144 -9.35 12.60 -8.49
N THR A 145 -9.94 13.09 -7.39
CA THR A 145 -11.33 13.60 -7.35
C THR A 145 -11.45 15.09 -7.66
N GLY A 146 -10.40 15.87 -7.41
CA GLY A 146 -10.42 17.33 -7.46
C GLY A 146 -10.95 18.01 -6.19
N GLU A 147 -11.23 17.26 -5.11
CA GLU A 147 -11.81 17.76 -3.87
C GLU A 147 -10.78 18.53 -3.01
N GLN A 148 -10.78 19.85 -3.12
CA GLN A 148 -9.80 20.74 -2.49
C GLN A 148 -9.80 20.70 -0.96
N LYS A 149 -10.93 20.37 -0.32
CA LYS A 149 -11.02 20.23 1.14
C LYS A 149 -10.01 19.21 1.69
N TYR A 150 -9.79 18.09 0.98
CA TYR A 150 -8.85 17.07 1.38
C TYR A 150 -7.39 17.47 1.13
N LYS A 151 -7.13 18.22 0.03
CA LYS A 151 -5.82 18.82 -0.18
C LYS A 151 -5.45 19.76 0.97
N ALA A 152 -6.38 20.65 1.38
CA ALA A 152 -6.16 21.56 2.49
C ALA A 152 -5.90 20.85 3.81
N LEU A 153 -6.64 19.76 4.10
CA LEU A 153 -6.42 18.94 5.30
C LEU A 153 -5.05 18.23 5.25
N ALA A 154 -4.66 17.69 4.11
CA ALA A 154 -3.34 17.08 3.94
C ALA A 154 -2.19 18.10 4.12
N GLU A 155 -2.33 19.32 3.60
CA GLU A 155 -1.37 20.41 3.81
C GLU A 155 -1.28 20.80 5.30
N HIS A 156 -2.43 20.84 6.00
CA HIS A 156 -2.47 21.11 7.44
C HIS A 156 -1.73 20.03 8.25
N ILE A 157 -2.04 18.75 8.03
CA ILE A 157 -1.33 17.62 8.65
C ILE A 157 0.19 17.73 8.38
N SER A 158 0.55 17.98 7.13
CA SER A 158 1.95 18.09 6.70
C SER A 158 2.67 19.24 7.41
N SER A 159 1.99 20.37 7.64
CA SER A 159 2.58 21.53 8.33
C SER A 159 2.91 21.22 9.79
N LEU A 160 2.07 20.44 10.49
CA LEU A 160 2.31 19.99 11.85
C LEU A 160 3.49 19.01 11.91
N LEU A 161 3.54 18.04 11.01
CA LEU A 161 4.66 17.09 10.92
C LEU A 161 5.98 17.80 10.59
N LEU A 162 5.98 18.75 9.66
CA LEU A 162 7.15 19.57 9.36
C LEU A 162 7.63 20.34 10.58
N ALA A 163 6.72 20.96 11.33
CA ALA A 163 7.09 21.70 12.54
C ALA A 163 7.75 20.84 13.62
N CYS A 164 7.38 19.55 13.70
CA CYS A 164 7.94 18.60 14.67
C CYS A 164 9.21 17.88 14.18
N THR A 165 9.60 17.99 12.90
CA THR A 165 10.77 17.28 12.36
C THR A 165 12.06 17.88 12.91
N GLY A 166 12.79 17.08 13.68
CA GLY A 166 14.11 17.38 14.23
C GLY A 166 15.24 16.56 13.59
N GLU A 167 16.45 16.64 14.14
CA GLU A 167 17.61 15.91 13.58
C GLU A 167 17.55 14.39 13.81
N GLY A 168 17.05 13.99 14.99
CA GLY A 168 17.11 12.59 15.41
C GLY A 168 18.53 12.14 15.80
N ASP A 169 18.61 10.99 16.46
CA ASP A 169 19.85 10.33 16.87
C ASP A 169 19.62 8.80 16.97
N ALA A 170 20.43 8.08 17.74
CA ALA A 170 20.31 6.63 17.90
C ALA A 170 19.09 6.22 18.76
N GLU A 171 18.58 7.11 19.60
CA GLU A 171 17.48 6.84 20.55
C GLU A 171 16.19 7.58 20.15
N ASN A 172 16.29 8.60 19.32
CA ASN A 172 15.20 9.47 18.92
C ASN A 172 15.11 9.54 17.40
N SER A 173 13.98 9.19 16.80
CA SER A 173 13.75 9.43 15.39
C SER A 173 13.52 10.93 15.10
N PRO A 174 13.68 11.38 13.84
CA PRO A 174 13.46 12.77 13.45
C PRO A 174 12.06 13.29 13.79
N LEU A 175 11.06 12.41 13.78
CA LEU A 175 9.74 12.65 14.37
C LEU A 175 9.52 11.64 15.48
N PRO A 176 8.95 12.05 16.62
CA PRO A 176 8.56 11.11 17.65
C PRO A 176 7.58 10.05 17.14
N PHE A 177 7.64 8.84 17.66
CA PHE A 177 6.67 7.82 17.31
C PHE A 177 5.26 8.22 17.74
N ARG A 178 5.07 8.52 19.05
CA ARG A 178 3.76 8.87 19.59
C ARG A 178 3.77 10.22 20.30
N ILE A 179 2.77 11.02 19.96
CA ILE A 179 2.53 12.35 20.54
C ILE A 179 1.09 12.41 21.04
N ASN A 180 0.90 12.91 22.24
CA ASN A 180 -0.43 13.28 22.74
C ASN A 180 -0.87 14.58 22.06
N MET A 181 -1.88 14.53 21.21
CA MET A 181 -2.35 15.68 20.42
C MET A 181 -2.99 16.78 21.27
N ARG A 182 -3.50 16.42 22.47
CA ARG A 182 -4.14 17.38 23.37
C ARG A 182 -3.11 18.24 24.08
N THR A 183 -2.03 17.63 24.59
CA THR A 183 -1.01 18.29 25.40
C THR A 183 0.21 18.69 24.60
N GLY A 184 0.49 18.03 23.47
CA GLY A 184 1.72 18.15 22.71
C GLY A 184 2.90 17.37 23.30
N GLU A 185 2.67 16.58 24.36
CA GLU A 185 3.72 15.78 25.01
C GLU A 185 4.10 14.58 24.12
N VAL A 186 5.41 14.33 24.04
CA VAL A 186 5.94 13.13 23.38
C VAL A 186 5.84 11.96 24.34
N GLU A 187 5.14 10.91 23.94
CA GLU A 187 4.99 9.67 24.72
C GLU A 187 6.05 8.63 24.36
N GLU A 188 6.40 8.51 23.08
CA GLU A 188 7.46 7.63 22.58
C GLU A 188 8.30 8.34 21.51
N TYR A 189 9.62 8.30 21.66
CA TYR A 189 10.54 9.10 20.85
C TYR A 189 11.03 8.38 19.56
N TYR A 190 11.02 7.05 19.51
CA TYR A 190 11.66 6.29 18.45
C TYR A 190 10.65 5.52 17.60
N SER A 191 10.73 5.72 16.28
CA SER A 191 10.15 4.83 15.29
C SER A 191 11.09 4.66 14.11
N SER A 192 11.32 3.43 13.68
CA SER A 192 12.04 3.16 12.44
C SER A 192 11.21 3.40 11.17
N ASP A 193 9.90 3.61 11.31
CA ASP A 193 8.95 3.71 10.20
C ASP A 193 8.84 5.14 9.63
N MET A 194 9.98 5.79 9.50
CA MET A 194 10.08 7.16 9.00
C MET A 194 10.02 7.26 7.46
N ILE A 195 9.96 6.15 6.75
CA ILE A 195 9.96 6.18 5.28
C ILE A 195 8.70 6.84 4.70
N PHE A 196 7.55 6.72 5.37
CA PHE A 196 6.33 7.40 4.95
C PHE A 196 6.40 8.92 5.11
N VAL A 197 7.19 9.40 6.06
CA VAL A 197 7.47 10.83 6.19
C VAL A 197 8.30 11.33 4.99
N VAL A 198 9.27 10.53 4.55
CA VAL A 198 10.06 10.82 3.34
C VAL A 198 9.15 10.85 2.10
N GLU A 199 8.26 9.86 1.95
CA GLU A 199 7.28 9.80 0.84
C GLU A 199 6.34 11.01 0.84
N LEU A 200 5.85 11.42 2.01
CA LEU A 200 5.03 12.62 2.15
C LEU A 200 5.79 13.87 1.68
N TYR A 201 7.03 14.03 2.11
CA TYR A 201 7.84 15.19 1.74
C TYR A 201 8.22 15.18 0.26
N ASP A 202 8.50 14.02 -0.34
CA ASP A 202 8.70 13.88 -1.79
C ASP A 202 7.43 14.28 -2.57
N LYS A 203 6.25 13.87 -2.09
CA LYS A 203 4.97 14.26 -2.69
C LYS A 203 4.75 15.78 -2.63
N LEU A 204 5.02 16.40 -1.50
CA LEU A 204 4.94 17.86 -1.34
C LEU A 204 5.93 18.60 -2.26
N LEU A 205 7.13 18.08 -2.46
CA LEU A 205 8.11 18.65 -3.40
C LEU A 205 7.63 18.57 -4.85
N GLY A 206 6.91 17.51 -5.21
CA GLY A 206 6.39 17.27 -6.55
C GLY A 206 5.12 18.04 -6.92
N MET A 207 4.40 18.62 -5.94
CA MET A 207 3.11 19.27 -6.15
C MET A 207 3.16 20.78 -5.89
N ASP A 208 2.10 21.48 -6.29
CA ASP A 208 1.88 22.88 -5.89
C ASP A 208 1.32 22.93 -4.45
N THR A 209 2.04 23.61 -3.55
CA THR A 209 1.72 23.74 -2.13
C THR A 209 2.10 25.12 -1.62
N SER A 210 1.42 25.57 -0.56
CA SER A 210 1.74 26.81 0.17
C SER A 210 2.94 26.66 1.12
N LEU A 211 3.40 25.42 1.40
CA LEU A 211 4.50 25.15 2.32
C LEU A 211 5.86 25.46 1.67
N ASP A 212 6.85 25.82 2.51
CA ASP A 212 8.20 26.15 2.03
C ASP A 212 8.94 24.91 1.50
N LYS A 213 9.14 24.87 0.19
CA LYS A 213 9.83 23.75 -0.48
C LYS A 213 11.30 23.61 -0.08
N ALA A 214 11.96 24.67 0.36
CA ALA A 214 13.33 24.57 0.82
C ALA A 214 13.41 23.88 2.19
N ASP A 215 12.48 24.21 3.10
CA ASP A 215 12.35 23.54 4.40
C ASP A 215 11.93 22.07 4.23
N ILE A 216 10.93 21.80 3.37
CA ILE A 216 10.51 20.43 3.06
C ILE A 216 11.69 19.60 2.57
N LYS A 217 12.47 20.13 1.62
CA LYS A 217 13.63 19.42 1.07
C LYS A 217 14.69 19.14 2.13
N ALA A 218 15.00 20.12 2.95
CA ALA A 218 15.99 19.96 4.03
C ALA A 218 15.57 18.87 5.03
N LYS A 219 14.31 18.88 5.45
CA LYS A 219 13.75 17.88 6.39
C LYS A 219 13.63 16.50 5.76
N ARG A 220 13.22 16.42 4.51
CA ARG A 220 13.20 15.16 3.75
C ARG A 220 14.58 14.51 3.67
N ASP A 221 15.60 15.29 3.31
CA ASP A 221 16.98 14.80 3.19
C ASP A 221 17.54 14.36 4.56
N LEU A 222 17.17 15.09 5.63
CA LEU A 222 17.52 14.75 7.00
C LEU A 222 16.90 13.42 7.44
N VAL A 223 15.59 13.22 7.24
CA VAL A 223 14.91 11.97 7.62
C VAL A 223 15.47 10.78 6.83
N LEU A 224 15.67 10.93 5.53
CA LEU A 224 16.25 9.87 4.71
C LEU A 224 17.69 9.52 5.14
N LYS A 225 18.49 10.53 5.47
CA LYS A 225 19.83 10.32 6.01
C LYS A 225 19.79 9.57 7.33
N TRP A 226 18.87 9.95 8.24
CA TRP A 226 18.68 9.29 9.53
C TRP A 226 18.32 7.80 9.37
N ILE A 227 17.41 7.47 8.45
CA ILE A 227 17.05 6.06 8.16
C ILE A 227 18.30 5.26 7.75
N LYS A 228 19.15 5.83 6.90
CA LYS A 228 20.39 5.16 6.45
C LYS A 228 21.43 5.03 7.58
N ASP A 229 21.59 6.06 8.40
CA ASP A 229 22.63 6.11 9.42
C ASP A 229 22.30 5.31 10.68
N TYR A 230 21.01 5.13 11.01
CA TYR A 230 20.57 4.46 12.23
C TYR A 230 19.83 3.15 11.99
N PRO A 231 18.59 3.11 11.52
CA PRO A 231 17.90 1.83 11.34
C PRO A 231 18.63 0.87 10.41
N MET A 232 19.06 1.31 9.23
CA MET A 232 19.71 0.44 8.26
C MET A 232 21.08 -0.05 8.74
N ARG A 233 21.92 0.84 9.27
CA ARG A 233 23.29 0.47 9.68
C ARG A 233 23.32 -0.43 10.91
N ASN A 234 22.36 -0.29 11.82
CA ASN A 234 22.35 -0.99 13.10
C ASN A 234 21.24 -2.05 13.21
N SER A 235 20.45 -2.26 12.15
CA SER A 235 19.27 -3.14 12.14
C SER A 235 18.25 -2.82 13.24
N LEU A 236 18.08 -1.53 13.54
CA LEU A 236 17.19 -1.03 14.59
C LEU A 236 15.78 -0.76 14.03
N TRP A 237 15.11 -1.82 13.59
CA TRP A 237 13.79 -1.77 12.96
C TRP A 237 12.67 -1.96 13.97
N SER A 238 12.51 -1.02 14.93
CA SER A 238 11.51 -1.05 15.98
C SER A 238 10.61 0.20 15.99
N GLY A 239 9.61 0.25 16.86
CA GLY A 239 8.70 1.38 17.00
C GLY A 239 7.71 1.53 15.84
N TYR A 240 6.85 0.54 15.62
CA TYR A 240 5.90 0.56 14.50
C TYR A 240 4.45 0.30 14.90
N PHE A 241 4.20 -0.65 15.80
CA PHE A 241 2.85 -1.13 16.05
C PHE A 241 2.11 -0.32 17.10
N GLU A 242 0.91 0.11 16.72
CA GLU A 242 0.00 0.93 17.52
C GLU A 242 -0.55 0.23 18.75
N ASP A 243 -0.63 -1.09 18.76
CA ASP A 243 -1.17 -1.90 19.86
C ASP A 243 -0.11 -2.42 20.83
N VAL A 244 1.15 -2.06 20.62
CA VAL A 244 2.27 -2.46 21.46
C VAL A 244 2.74 -1.28 22.31
N GLU A 245 2.58 -1.38 23.63
CA GLU A 245 3.20 -0.43 24.55
C GLU A 245 4.72 -0.65 24.56
N LEU A 246 5.48 0.44 24.65
CA LEU A 246 6.95 0.41 24.64
C LEU A 246 7.52 -0.33 23.41
N ALA A 247 7.06 0.08 22.23
CA ALA A 247 7.44 -0.52 20.96
C ALA A 247 8.96 -0.46 20.63
N LEU A 248 9.76 0.24 21.46
CA LEU A 248 11.20 0.46 21.23
C LEU A 248 11.99 -0.83 20.99
N ASN A 249 11.66 -1.91 21.70
CA ASN A 249 12.35 -3.19 21.57
C ASN A 249 11.63 -4.19 20.64
N ASN A 250 10.51 -3.79 20.08
CA ASN A 250 9.72 -4.66 19.20
C ASN A 250 10.15 -4.48 17.74
N VAL A 251 11.09 -5.30 17.31
CA VAL A 251 11.58 -5.27 15.93
C VAL A 251 10.53 -5.87 14.99
N ASN A 252 10.37 -5.28 13.84
CA ASN A 252 9.37 -5.64 12.83
C ASN A 252 9.98 -5.82 11.44
N GLN A 253 9.24 -6.48 10.55
CA GLN A 253 9.61 -6.66 9.15
C GLN A 253 9.07 -5.54 8.24
N PHE A 254 8.11 -4.75 8.71
CA PHE A 254 7.37 -3.78 7.91
C PHE A 254 8.26 -2.61 7.47
N ALA A 255 8.86 -1.89 8.40
CA ALA A 255 9.67 -0.72 8.11
C ALA A 255 10.86 -1.00 7.15
N PRO A 256 11.64 -2.11 7.31
CA PRO A 256 12.68 -2.42 6.33
C PRO A 256 12.14 -2.75 4.95
N MET A 257 10.96 -3.42 4.82
CA MET A 257 10.39 -3.72 3.52
C MET A 257 9.81 -2.49 2.82
N GLU A 258 9.17 -1.57 3.55
CA GLU A 258 8.70 -0.32 2.96
C GLU A 258 9.87 0.61 2.59
N THR A 259 10.95 0.62 3.38
CA THR A 259 12.20 1.31 3.02
C THR A 259 12.82 0.75 1.73
N ALA A 260 12.89 -0.58 1.59
CA ALA A 260 13.36 -1.23 0.36
C ALA A 260 12.47 -0.89 -0.84
N ARG A 261 11.15 -0.87 -0.64
CA ARG A 261 10.16 -0.47 -1.66
C ARG A 261 10.36 0.96 -2.11
N TYR A 262 10.58 1.88 -1.16
CA TYR A 262 10.86 3.27 -1.46
C TYR A 262 12.11 3.41 -2.35
N PHE A 263 13.20 2.72 -2.05
CA PHE A 263 14.41 2.74 -2.89
C PHE A 263 14.16 2.18 -4.28
N LEU A 264 13.39 1.09 -4.40
CA LEU A 264 13.00 0.54 -5.70
C LEU A 264 12.09 1.48 -6.52
N ASN A 265 11.32 2.34 -5.86
CA ASN A 265 10.52 3.38 -6.51
C ASN A 265 11.37 4.60 -6.91
N ASN A 266 12.43 4.89 -6.13
CA ASN A 266 13.27 6.08 -6.26
C ASN A 266 14.76 5.71 -6.39
N PRO A 267 15.18 5.05 -7.50
CA PRO A 267 16.54 4.52 -7.62
C PRO A 267 17.62 5.57 -7.45
N SER A 268 17.35 6.82 -7.84
CA SER A 268 18.30 7.93 -7.69
C SER A 268 18.53 8.37 -6.24
N ALA A 269 17.63 8.02 -5.31
CA ALA A 269 17.76 8.33 -3.89
C ALA A 269 18.80 7.44 -3.19
N ASN A 270 19.20 6.34 -3.81
CA ASN A 270 20.14 5.38 -3.22
C ASN A 270 21.14 4.83 -4.25
N PRO A 271 22.38 5.32 -4.26
CA PRO A 271 23.42 4.81 -5.16
C PRO A 271 23.78 3.32 -4.96
N GLU A 272 23.58 2.80 -3.76
CA GLU A 272 23.84 1.40 -3.37
C GLU A 272 22.58 0.53 -3.40
N LEU A 273 21.60 0.93 -4.19
CA LEU A 273 20.26 0.35 -4.28
C LEU A 273 20.23 -1.18 -4.29
N GLU A 274 21.01 -1.82 -5.15
CA GLU A 274 20.96 -3.28 -5.32
C GLU A 274 21.39 -4.01 -4.06
N GLN A 275 22.46 -3.53 -3.42
CA GLN A 275 23.00 -4.14 -2.20
C GLN A 275 22.13 -3.82 -0.99
N ASP A 276 21.72 -2.57 -0.82
CA ASP A 276 20.90 -2.18 0.34
C ASP A 276 19.54 -2.91 0.34
N VAL A 277 18.90 -3.04 -0.82
CA VAL A 277 17.65 -3.82 -0.91
C VAL A 277 17.88 -5.29 -0.63
N LEU A 278 19.00 -5.86 -1.10
CA LEU A 278 19.37 -7.25 -0.81
C LEU A 278 19.60 -7.45 0.70
N ASP A 279 20.28 -6.53 1.36
CA ASP A 279 20.56 -6.60 2.81
C ASP A 279 19.27 -6.49 3.63
N LEU A 280 18.34 -5.63 3.24
CA LEU A 280 17.01 -5.52 3.86
C LEU A 280 16.18 -6.79 3.68
N LEU A 281 16.17 -7.37 2.48
CA LEU A 281 15.54 -8.67 2.20
C LEU A 281 16.17 -9.79 3.04
N ALA A 282 17.49 -9.82 3.13
CA ALA A 282 18.23 -10.82 3.93
C ALA A 282 17.95 -10.67 5.43
N PHE A 283 17.88 -9.42 5.93
CA PHE A 283 17.50 -9.14 7.32
C PHE A 283 16.09 -9.68 7.62
N VAL A 284 15.09 -9.35 6.78
CA VAL A 284 13.72 -9.79 7.01
C VAL A 284 13.60 -11.30 6.90
N LYS A 285 14.18 -11.91 5.87
CA LYS A 285 14.18 -13.38 5.73
C LYS A 285 14.89 -14.07 6.88
N GLY A 286 16.03 -13.52 7.33
CA GLY A 286 16.84 -14.11 8.40
C GLY A 286 16.18 -14.03 9.77
N ARG A 287 15.46 -12.94 10.08
CA ARG A 287 14.81 -12.74 11.38
C ARG A 287 13.36 -13.20 11.43
N PHE A 288 12.59 -12.90 10.39
CA PHE A 288 11.14 -13.12 10.33
C PHE A 288 10.74 -14.23 9.37
N GLY A 289 11.69 -14.85 8.67
CA GLY A 289 11.41 -16.00 7.82
C GLY A 289 10.87 -17.15 8.65
N GLY A 290 9.63 -17.53 8.34
CA GLY A 290 8.96 -18.66 8.94
C GLY A 290 9.24 -19.95 8.16
N THR A 291 8.20 -20.70 7.84
CA THR A 291 8.33 -21.97 7.14
C THR A 291 8.62 -21.77 5.65
N VAL A 292 9.66 -22.43 5.15
CA VAL A 292 9.86 -22.56 3.70
C VAL A 292 9.05 -23.78 3.22
N ARG A 293 8.11 -23.52 2.31
CA ARG A 293 7.23 -24.56 1.75
C ARG A 293 7.22 -24.49 0.24
N PHE A 294 7.64 -25.57 -0.40
CA PHE A 294 7.54 -25.73 -1.86
C PHE A 294 8.11 -24.54 -2.65
N GLY A 295 9.25 -24.03 -2.20
CA GLY A 295 9.96 -22.92 -2.82
C GLY A 295 9.57 -21.52 -2.33
N GLY A 296 8.44 -21.35 -1.62
CA GLY A 296 8.01 -20.09 -1.02
C GLY A 296 8.44 -19.95 0.44
N THR A 297 8.71 -18.74 0.88
CA THR A 297 9.10 -18.38 2.25
C THR A 297 7.99 -17.56 2.90
N SER A 298 7.38 -18.05 4.00
CA SER A 298 6.46 -17.26 4.80
C SER A 298 7.21 -16.26 5.69
N ILE A 299 6.56 -15.13 6.01
CA ILE A 299 7.13 -14.10 6.87
C ILE A 299 6.25 -13.88 8.08
N CYS A 300 6.89 -13.89 9.27
CA CYS A 300 6.25 -13.54 10.53
C CYS A 300 6.16 -12.03 10.69
N GLU A 301 5.23 -11.59 11.54
CA GLU A 301 4.87 -10.19 11.68
C GLU A 301 5.95 -9.35 12.38
N GLN A 302 6.25 -9.69 13.65
CA GLN A 302 7.09 -8.91 14.55
C GLN A 302 7.54 -9.76 15.74
N ASP A 303 8.45 -9.26 16.56
CA ASP A 303 9.00 -10.02 17.69
C ASP A 303 7.95 -10.38 18.73
N VAL A 304 7.06 -9.46 19.11
CA VAL A 304 6.01 -9.71 20.12
C VAL A 304 4.83 -10.51 19.58
N CYS A 305 4.68 -10.58 18.27
CA CYS A 305 3.68 -11.39 17.57
C CYS A 305 4.35 -12.17 16.45
N PHE A 306 5.11 -13.20 16.80
CA PHE A 306 5.89 -13.99 15.85
C PHE A 306 5.01 -15.05 15.16
N ILE A 307 4.07 -14.54 14.33
CA ILE A 307 3.08 -15.34 13.60
C ILE A 307 3.25 -15.10 12.11
N GLU A 308 3.27 -16.17 11.31
CA GLU A 308 3.28 -16.10 9.85
C GLU A 308 2.02 -15.37 9.35
N MET A 309 2.20 -14.31 8.55
CA MET A 309 1.10 -13.53 8.00
C MET A 309 1.17 -13.41 6.48
N SER A 310 0.02 -13.53 5.84
CA SER A 310 -0.05 -13.49 4.37
C SER A 310 0.28 -12.10 3.81
N SER A 311 -0.11 -11.01 4.49
CA SER A 311 0.24 -9.64 4.10
C SER A 311 1.75 -9.42 4.07
N HIS A 312 2.43 -9.77 5.15
CA HIS A 312 3.88 -9.62 5.26
C HIS A 312 4.63 -10.56 4.32
N THR A 313 4.11 -11.76 4.10
CA THR A 313 4.62 -12.71 3.10
C THR A 313 4.50 -12.15 1.68
N ALA A 314 3.34 -11.59 1.32
CA ALA A 314 3.12 -10.95 0.01
C ALA A 314 3.96 -9.66 -0.14
N ARG A 315 4.14 -8.87 0.94
CA ARG A 315 5.01 -7.70 0.96
C ARG A 315 6.45 -8.07 0.64
N TYR A 316 7.00 -9.06 1.35
CA TYR A 316 8.34 -9.58 1.07
C TYR A 316 8.45 -10.08 -0.37
N ALA A 317 7.47 -10.87 -0.85
CA ALA A 317 7.44 -11.37 -2.22
C ALA A 317 7.47 -10.23 -3.25
N SER A 318 6.74 -9.12 -3.02
CA SER A 318 6.69 -8.00 -3.95
C SER A 318 8.01 -7.25 -4.04
N VAL A 319 8.69 -7.04 -2.91
CA VAL A 319 10.02 -6.42 -2.88
C VAL A 319 11.05 -7.33 -3.55
N LEU A 320 11.04 -8.63 -3.23
CA LEU A 320 11.94 -9.62 -3.84
C LEU A 320 11.71 -9.74 -5.36
N ALA A 321 10.45 -9.76 -5.81
CA ALA A 321 10.09 -9.80 -7.23
C ALA A 321 10.64 -8.58 -8.00
N ARG A 322 10.54 -7.40 -7.42
CA ARG A 322 11.03 -6.15 -8.02
C ARG A 322 12.56 -6.09 -8.02
N TRP A 323 13.21 -6.53 -6.95
CA TRP A 323 14.66 -6.65 -6.90
C TRP A 323 15.17 -7.66 -7.94
N ALA A 324 14.53 -8.83 -8.05
CA ALA A 324 14.84 -9.82 -9.08
C ALA A 324 14.66 -9.25 -10.49
N ALA A 325 13.64 -8.42 -10.71
CA ALA A 325 13.40 -7.77 -11.97
C ALA A 325 14.44 -6.68 -12.33
N LEU A 326 15.01 -6.03 -11.32
CA LEU A 326 16.09 -5.05 -11.47
C LEU A 326 17.42 -5.73 -11.81
N THR A 327 17.75 -6.81 -11.08
CA THR A 327 19.07 -7.48 -11.16
C THR A 327 19.12 -8.62 -12.17
N GLY A 328 17.98 -9.11 -12.66
CA GLY A 328 17.89 -10.31 -13.50
C GLY A 328 18.13 -11.62 -12.74
N ASN A 329 18.00 -11.62 -11.39
CA ASN A 329 18.25 -12.81 -10.56
C ASN A 329 17.07 -13.80 -10.66
N GLN A 330 17.30 -14.91 -11.38
CA GLN A 330 16.26 -15.93 -11.63
C GLN A 330 15.85 -16.67 -10.35
N ALA A 331 16.79 -16.98 -9.46
CA ALA A 331 16.46 -17.70 -8.21
C ALA A 331 15.57 -16.84 -7.29
N ALA A 332 15.83 -15.54 -7.22
CA ALA A 332 14.98 -14.60 -6.48
C ALA A 332 13.60 -14.43 -7.12
N LYS A 333 13.51 -14.45 -8.46
CA LYS A 333 12.23 -14.49 -9.17
C LYS A 333 11.41 -15.73 -8.78
N ASP A 334 12.03 -16.90 -8.86
CA ASP A 334 11.36 -18.18 -8.58
C ASP A 334 10.87 -18.24 -7.13
N GLU A 335 11.68 -17.77 -6.18
CA GLU A 335 11.30 -17.66 -4.78
C GLU A 335 10.15 -16.66 -4.59
N ALA A 336 10.19 -15.51 -5.24
CA ALA A 336 9.13 -14.50 -5.13
C ALA A 336 7.79 -15.02 -5.64
N LEU A 337 7.76 -15.69 -6.80
CA LEU A 337 6.54 -16.27 -7.37
C LEU A 337 5.98 -17.38 -6.48
N ALA A 338 6.83 -18.25 -5.94
CA ALA A 338 6.42 -19.28 -4.99
C ALA A 338 5.91 -18.67 -3.67
N THR A 339 6.51 -17.57 -3.22
CA THR A 339 6.10 -16.86 -2.00
C THR A 339 4.73 -16.19 -2.17
N PHE A 340 4.44 -15.59 -3.32
CA PHE A 340 3.08 -15.10 -3.62
C PHE A 340 2.04 -16.21 -3.60
N ALA A 341 2.33 -17.35 -4.23
CA ALA A 341 1.43 -18.49 -4.20
C ALA A 341 1.24 -19.03 -2.76
N LEU A 342 2.30 -19.05 -1.95
CA LEU A 342 2.22 -19.45 -0.54
C LEU A 342 1.34 -18.49 0.28
N ALA A 343 1.51 -17.17 0.09
CA ALA A 343 0.71 -16.16 0.76
C ALA A 343 -0.79 -16.32 0.43
N GLU A 344 -1.12 -16.66 -0.82
CA GLU A 344 -2.50 -16.88 -1.25
C GLU A 344 -3.15 -18.08 -0.53
N TYR A 345 -2.41 -19.17 -0.28
CA TYR A 345 -2.93 -20.30 0.47
C TYR A 345 -3.21 -19.97 1.93
N SER A 346 -2.42 -19.12 2.56
CA SER A 346 -2.65 -18.65 3.93
C SER A 346 -3.83 -17.70 4.04
N ALA A 347 -4.16 -17.03 2.94
CA ALA A 347 -5.19 -15.99 2.87
C ALA A 347 -6.59 -16.53 2.55
N TYR A 348 -6.75 -17.83 2.32
CA TYR A 348 -8.05 -18.40 1.94
C TYR A 348 -9.02 -18.52 3.12
N ASN A 349 -10.23 -18.02 2.92
CA ASN A 349 -11.38 -18.24 3.82
C ASN A 349 -12.48 -19.04 3.10
N LYS A 350 -12.66 -20.28 3.48
CA LYS A 350 -13.63 -21.22 2.90
C LYS A 350 -15.10 -20.93 3.24
N TYR A 351 -15.36 -20.06 4.19
CA TYR A 351 -16.72 -19.78 4.69
C TYR A 351 -17.38 -18.55 4.05
N SER A 352 -16.64 -17.77 3.27
CA SER A 352 -17.23 -16.62 2.58
C SER A 352 -18.26 -17.09 1.56
N LYS A 353 -19.48 -16.58 1.64
CA LYS A 353 -20.65 -16.97 0.82
C LYS A 353 -20.50 -16.48 -0.63
N GLY A 354 -19.55 -17.02 -1.39
CA GLY A 354 -19.29 -16.67 -2.77
C GLY A 354 -18.29 -15.53 -2.99
N ASP A 355 -17.79 -14.93 -1.92
CA ASP A 355 -16.68 -13.98 -1.92
C ASP A 355 -15.52 -14.58 -1.14
N VAL A 356 -14.30 -14.07 -1.34
CA VAL A 356 -13.15 -14.50 -0.56
C VAL A 356 -12.90 -13.51 0.57
N ALA A 357 -13.21 -13.93 1.79
CA ALA A 357 -12.74 -13.26 2.99
C ALA A 357 -11.33 -13.80 3.29
N ILE A 358 -10.34 -12.94 3.25
CA ILE A 358 -8.94 -13.34 3.31
C ILE A 358 -8.49 -13.42 4.77
N ASN A 359 -8.04 -14.60 5.19
CA ASN A 359 -7.35 -14.76 6.47
C ASN A 359 -5.91 -14.28 6.34
N SER A 360 -5.57 -13.21 7.03
CA SER A 360 -4.23 -12.64 7.04
C SER A 360 -3.25 -13.43 7.88
N THR A 361 -3.75 -14.11 8.91
CA THR A 361 -2.93 -14.89 9.84
C THR A 361 -2.74 -16.30 9.32
N GLY A 362 -1.55 -16.85 9.46
CA GLY A 362 -1.23 -18.21 9.01
C GLY A 362 -2.06 -19.29 9.68
N LEU A 363 -1.82 -20.52 9.28
CA LEU A 363 -2.53 -21.71 9.74
C LEU A 363 -2.64 -21.78 11.27
N GLY A 364 -3.87 -21.74 11.77
CA GLY A 364 -4.19 -21.94 13.19
C GLY A 364 -4.57 -20.68 13.97
N TYR A 365 -4.59 -19.52 13.35
CA TYR A 365 -5.09 -18.31 13.99
C TYR A 365 -6.47 -17.93 13.41
N PRO A 366 -7.55 -17.91 14.22
CA PRO A 366 -8.92 -17.83 13.69
C PRO A 366 -9.39 -16.41 13.36
N LYS A 367 -8.51 -15.40 13.40
CA LYS A 367 -8.88 -13.99 13.21
C LYS A 367 -8.31 -13.45 11.91
N CYS A 368 -9.12 -12.65 11.23
CA CYS A 368 -8.78 -11.97 10.00
C CYS A 368 -8.78 -10.47 10.24
N TRP A 369 -7.83 -9.74 9.63
CA TRP A 369 -7.67 -8.30 9.81
C TRP A 369 -7.99 -7.57 8.51
N PHE A 370 -8.78 -6.51 8.55
CA PHE A 370 -9.08 -5.74 7.35
C PHE A 370 -7.83 -5.10 6.74
N SER A 371 -6.95 -4.51 7.58
CA SER A 371 -5.68 -3.96 7.14
C SER A 371 -4.86 -4.99 6.39
N ASP A 372 -4.55 -6.09 7.06
CA ASP A 372 -3.63 -7.11 6.56
C ASP A 372 -4.22 -8.01 5.47
N SER A 373 -5.56 -8.09 5.38
CA SER A 373 -6.21 -8.94 4.38
C SER A 373 -6.54 -8.22 3.08
N TYR A 374 -6.81 -6.93 3.13
CA TYR A 374 -7.30 -6.18 1.96
C TYR A 374 -6.43 -4.99 1.63
N PHE A 375 -6.27 -4.06 2.57
CA PHE A 375 -5.61 -2.80 2.27
C PHE A 375 -4.11 -2.97 2.08
N ASP A 376 -3.46 -3.76 2.91
CA ASP A 376 -2.01 -3.98 2.85
C ASP A 376 -1.60 -5.28 2.13
N TYR A 377 -2.51 -6.18 1.87
CA TYR A 377 -2.22 -7.46 1.19
C TYR A 377 -2.36 -7.39 -0.33
N LEU A 378 -3.51 -6.92 -0.81
CA LEU A 378 -3.84 -6.94 -2.24
C LEU A 378 -2.90 -6.09 -3.11
N PRO A 379 -2.40 -4.90 -2.67
CA PRO A 379 -1.50 -4.09 -3.50
C PRO A 379 -0.23 -4.82 -3.93
N HIS A 380 0.27 -5.74 -3.12
CA HIS A 380 1.51 -6.46 -3.39
C HIS A 380 1.44 -7.38 -4.61
N TYR A 381 0.27 -7.96 -4.88
CA TYR A 381 0.07 -8.77 -6.09
C TYR A 381 0.17 -7.95 -7.36
N PHE A 382 -0.36 -6.73 -7.38
CA PHE A 382 -0.20 -5.81 -8.51
C PHE A 382 1.26 -5.42 -8.73
N GLU A 383 2.02 -5.20 -7.67
CA GLU A 383 3.46 -4.95 -7.77
C GLU A 383 4.22 -6.17 -8.32
N GLY A 384 3.83 -7.36 -7.90
CA GLY A 384 4.33 -8.62 -8.46
C GLY A 384 4.05 -8.74 -9.95
N MET A 385 2.80 -8.49 -10.38
CA MET A 385 2.38 -8.50 -11.79
C MET A 385 3.09 -7.42 -12.61
N ALA A 386 3.33 -6.24 -12.04
CA ALA A 386 4.10 -5.19 -12.70
C ALA A 386 5.57 -5.57 -12.89
N ALA A 387 6.15 -6.36 -11.98
CA ALA A 387 7.48 -6.90 -12.11
C ALA A 387 7.52 -8.10 -13.08
N TRP A 388 6.55 -9.01 -12.99
CA TRP A 388 6.48 -10.28 -13.73
C TRP A 388 5.06 -10.51 -14.27
N PRO A 389 4.74 -10.01 -15.48
CA PRO A 389 3.38 -10.09 -16.04
C PRO A 389 2.90 -11.50 -16.39
N GLU A 390 3.74 -12.50 -16.25
CA GLU A 390 3.34 -13.92 -16.31
C GLU A 390 2.42 -14.34 -15.14
N MET A 391 2.39 -13.55 -14.05
CA MET A 391 1.41 -13.73 -12.97
C MET A 391 -0.01 -13.36 -13.39
N ILE A 392 -0.17 -12.55 -14.42
CA ILE A 392 -1.47 -12.16 -14.99
C ILE A 392 -2.02 -13.34 -15.78
N PRO A 393 -3.28 -13.77 -15.58
CA PRO A 393 -3.87 -14.90 -16.29
C PRO A 393 -3.79 -14.74 -17.81
N GLU A 394 -3.64 -15.86 -18.53
CA GLU A 394 -3.67 -15.89 -19.98
C GLU A 394 -5.07 -15.51 -20.49
N GLY A 395 -5.11 -14.77 -21.61
CA GLY A 395 -6.34 -14.37 -22.26
C GLY A 395 -7.06 -13.18 -21.61
N SER A 396 -6.49 -12.58 -20.56
CA SER A 396 -7.01 -11.36 -19.93
C SER A 396 -6.40 -10.09 -20.53
N ASP A 397 -7.15 -8.98 -20.47
CA ASP A 397 -6.75 -7.66 -20.95
C ASP A 397 -6.68 -6.70 -19.77
N HIS A 398 -5.47 -6.29 -19.37
CA HIS A 398 -5.28 -5.45 -18.16
C HIS A 398 -4.18 -4.40 -18.31
N ILE A 399 -4.44 -3.18 -17.87
CA ILE A 399 -3.40 -2.17 -17.61
C ILE A 399 -2.76 -2.54 -16.26
N PHE A 400 -1.58 -3.13 -16.28
CA PHE A 400 -0.91 -3.64 -15.09
C PHE A 400 0.21 -2.75 -14.57
N SER A 401 0.57 -1.69 -15.31
CA SER A 401 1.57 -0.72 -14.88
C SER A 401 1.29 0.63 -15.52
N THR A 402 1.33 1.69 -14.73
CA THR A 402 1.21 3.08 -15.17
C THR A 402 2.08 3.97 -14.31
N THR A 403 2.62 5.04 -14.91
CA THR A 403 3.45 6.04 -14.20
C THR A 403 2.65 7.21 -13.65
N CYS A 404 1.35 7.31 -13.96
CA CYS A 404 0.45 8.34 -13.44
C CYS A 404 -0.94 7.77 -13.14
N MET A 405 -1.77 8.52 -12.45
CA MET A 405 -3.18 8.13 -12.23
C MET A 405 -3.96 8.15 -13.56
N LEU A 406 -4.82 7.15 -13.73
CA LEU A 406 -5.73 7.05 -14.87
C LEU A 406 -7.15 7.33 -14.44
N LYS A 407 -7.93 7.93 -15.36
CA LYS A 407 -9.38 8.17 -15.26
C LYS A 407 -10.09 7.48 -16.41
N ASP A 408 -11.42 7.35 -16.28
CA ASP A 408 -12.30 6.86 -17.36
C ASP A 408 -11.86 5.51 -17.93
N VAL A 409 -11.27 4.66 -17.07
CA VAL A 409 -10.80 3.34 -17.50
C VAL A 409 -11.99 2.44 -17.81
N ALA A 410 -12.03 1.90 -19.02
CA ALA A 410 -13.10 1.04 -19.48
C ALA A 410 -12.57 -0.13 -20.33
N TYR A 411 -13.12 -1.29 -20.08
CA TYR A 411 -12.83 -2.54 -20.80
C TYR A 411 -14.08 -3.04 -21.52
N ALA A 412 -13.91 -3.42 -22.79
CA ALA A 412 -14.90 -4.16 -23.57
C ALA A 412 -14.17 -5.21 -24.43
N PRO A 413 -14.84 -6.25 -24.95
CA PRO A 413 -14.20 -7.25 -25.78
C PRO A 413 -13.42 -6.62 -26.95
N GLY A 414 -12.09 -6.76 -26.95
CA GLY A 414 -11.21 -6.19 -27.97
C GLY A 414 -11.08 -4.66 -27.91
N ASN A 415 -11.44 -4.02 -26.81
CA ASN A 415 -11.30 -2.57 -26.63
C ASN A 415 -10.92 -2.23 -25.18
N VAL A 416 -9.90 -1.37 -25.01
CA VAL A 416 -9.49 -0.78 -23.74
C VAL A 416 -9.39 0.73 -23.92
N LYS A 417 -10.02 1.50 -23.05
CA LYS A 417 -9.99 2.97 -23.05
C LYS A 417 -9.58 3.52 -21.70
N TYR A 418 -8.86 4.63 -21.73
CA TYR A 418 -8.56 5.40 -20.52
C TYR A 418 -8.17 6.84 -20.84
N SER A 419 -8.30 7.70 -19.82
CA SER A 419 -7.74 9.05 -19.78
C SER A 419 -6.67 9.11 -18.69
N ALA A 420 -5.48 9.61 -19.02
CA ALA A 420 -4.43 9.85 -18.02
C ALA A 420 -4.56 11.25 -17.41
N MET A 421 -4.24 11.40 -16.14
CA MET A 421 -4.26 12.72 -15.49
C MET A 421 -3.16 13.63 -16.02
N GLU A 422 -2.00 13.06 -16.35
CA GLU A 422 -0.86 13.75 -16.91
C GLU A 422 -0.69 13.45 -18.40
N PRO A 423 -0.24 14.46 -19.20
CA PRO A 423 -0.07 14.27 -20.66
C PRO A 423 1.12 13.38 -21.01
N GLU A 424 2.05 13.18 -20.07
CA GLU A 424 3.23 12.33 -20.24
C GLU A 424 3.15 11.13 -19.30
N GLY A 425 3.65 9.98 -19.74
CA GLY A 425 3.69 8.78 -18.94
C GLY A 425 3.89 7.52 -19.77
N THR A 426 4.05 6.41 -19.06
CA THR A 426 4.22 5.09 -19.65
C THR A 426 3.21 4.13 -19.04
N GLU A 427 2.45 3.46 -19.89
CA GLU A 427 1.55 2.38 -19.52
C GLU A 427 2.02 1.06 -20.12
N ARG A 428 1.88 -0.03 -19.36
CA ARG A 428 2.05 -1.40 -19.84
C ARG A 428 0.75 -2.17 -19.68
N ILE A 429 0.34 -2.82 -20.76
CA ILE A 429 -0.96 -3.46 -20.86
C ILE A 429 -0.76 -4.85 -21.41
N LYS A 430 -1.25 -5.87 -20.72
CA LYS A 430 -1.36 -7.22 -21.27
C LYS A 430 -2.61 -7.29 -22.11
N LEU A 431 -2.52 -7.83 -23.33
CA LEU A 431 -3.63 -7.94 -24.28
C LEU A 431 -3.71 -9.35 -24.89
N SER A 432 -4.93 -9.84 -24.99
CA SER A 432 -5.26 -11.09 -25.66
C SER A 432 -5.37 -10.95 -27.18
N PHE A 433 -5.20 -9.74 -27.72
CA PHE A 433 -5.38 -9.42 -29.14
C PHE A 433 -4.28 -8.49 -29.66
N THR A 434 -4.09 -8.49 -30.99
CA THR A 434 -3.19 -7.54 -31.65
C THR A 434 -3.83 -6.15 -31.69
N PRO A 435 -3.17 -5.11 -31.09
CA PRO A 435 -3.77 -3.80 -30.93
C PRO A 435 -3.57 -2.87 -32.11
N LYS A 436 -4.51 -1.95 -32.26
CA LYS A 436 -4.37 -0.65 -32.89
C LYS A 436 -4.58 0.41 -31.81
N VAL A 437 -3.64 1.35 -31.69
CA VAL A 437 -3.65 2.36 -30.61
C VAL A 437 -4.05 3.71 -31.19
N LEU A 438 -5.08 4.32 -30.61
CA LEU A 438 -5.69 5.57 -31.08
C LEU A 438 -5.68 6.64 -30.00
N SER A 439 -5.68 7.92 -30.41
CA SER A 439 -6.02 9.06 -29.58
C SER A 439 -6.84 10.06 -30.41
N GLY A 440 -7.98 10.52 -29.89
CA GLY A 440 -8.91 11.38 -30.62
C GLY A 440 -9.34 10.80 -31.97
N GLY A 441 -9.50 9.47 -32.06
CA GLY A 441 -9.88 8.74 -33.29
C GLY A 441 -8.75 8.56 -34.33
N LYS A 442 -7.54 9.06 -34.06
CA LYS A 442 -6.38 8.94 -34.93
C LYS A 442 -5.39 7.91 -34.40
N GLU A 443 -4.78 7.13 -35.28
CA GLU A 443 -3.76 6.15 -34.92
C GLU A 443 -2.50 6.85 -34.40
N LEU A 444 -1.99 6.39 -33.25
CA LEU A 444 -0.74 6.90 -32.69
C LEU A 444 0.47 6.47 -33.51
N PRO A 445 1.49 7.35 -33.64
CA PRO A 445 2.74 6.98 -34.28
C PRO A 445 3.40 5.78 -33.62
N LYS A 446 3.99 4.88 -34.40
CA LYS A 446 4.72 3.70 -33.91
C LYS A 446 5.90 4.02 -33.00
N SER A 447 6.42 5.24 -33.03
CA SER A 447 7.45 5.70 -32.10
C SER A 447 6.97 5.89 -30.65
N MET A 448 5.65 5.92 -30.44
CA MET A 448 5.04 6.11 -29.12
C MET A 448 4.58 4.79 -28.48
N TRP A 449 4.58 3.71 -29.21
CA TRP A 449 4.15 2.42 -28.66
C TRP A 449 4.80 1.22 -29.34
N SER A 450 4.91 0.12 -28.59
CA SER A 450 5.36 -1.18 -29.06
C SER A 450 4.44 -2.27 -28.56
N PHE A 451 4.32 -3.37 -29.32
CA PHE A 451 3.56 -4.55 -28.92
C PHE A 451 4.36 -5.80 -29.22
N GLY A 452 4.41 -6.74 -28.29
CA GLY A 452 5.13 -8.00 -28.43
C GLY A 452 5.56 -8.58 -27.09
N LYS A 453 6.75 -9.13 -27.08
CA LYS A 453 7.37 -9.70 -25.86
C LYS A 453 7.97 -8.59 -24.99
N TRP A 454 7.64 -8.64 -23.70
CA TRP A 454 8.33 -7.87 -22.67
C TRP A 454 8.71 -8.81 -21.53
N ARG A 455 10.01 -8.85 -21.17
CA ARG A 455 10.56 -9.94 -20.36
C ARG A 455 10.21 -11.30 -20.98
N ASP A 456 9.67 -12.25 -20.22
CA ASP A 456 9.28 -13.57 -20.75
C ASP A 456 7.79 -13.69 -21.10
N CYS A 457 7.05 -12.55 -21.09
CA CYS A 457 5.62 -12.51 -21.37
C CYS A 457 5.32 -11.92 -22.74
N GLU A 458 4.53 -12.63 -23.56
CA GLU A 458 4.01 -12.16 -24.83
C GLU A 458 2.74 -11.32 -24.65
N GLY A 459 2.34 -10.59 -25.70
CA GLY A 459 1.11 -9.80 -25.71
C GLY A 459 1.18 -8.52 -24.89
N ILE A 460 2.37 -7.98 -24.67
CA ILE A 460 2.54 -6.74 -23.90
C ILE A 460 2.59 -5.54 -24.83
N LEU A 461 1.64 -4.62 -24.64
CA LEU A 461 1.63 -3.30 -25.22
C LEU A 461 2.27 -2.31 -24.26
N THR A 462 3.30 -1.62 -24.71
CA THR A 462 3.90 -0.48 -23.98
C THR A 462 3.57 0.80 -24.73
N ILE A 463 2.99 1.79 -24.06
CA ILE A 463 2.68 3.11 -24.60
C ILE A 463 3.51 4.15 -23.82
N ASN A 464 4.25 4.98 -24.57
CA ASN A 464 4.99 6.12 -24.02
C ASN A 464 4.30 7.39 -24.52
N ARG A 465 3.42 7.94 -23.67
CA ARG A 465 2.64 9.15 -24.01
C ARG A 465 3.51 10.39 -23.96
N LYS A 466 3.30 11.31 -24.90
CA LYS A 466 3.89 12.65 -24.93
C LYS A 466 2.83 13.63 -25.44
N GLY A 467 2.36 14.51 -24.54
CA GLY A 467 1.33 15.50 -24.86
C GLY A 467 -0.08 14.93 -25.07
N ILE A 468 -0.33 13.67 -24.64
CA ILE A 468 -1.59 12.95 -24.90
C ILE A 468 -2.12 12.39 -23.59
N LYS A 469 -3.43 12.56 -23.37
CA LYS A 469 -4.13 12.01 -22.20
C LYS A 469 -5.05 10.84 -22.56
N ASP A 470 -5.79 10.96 -23.65
CA ASP A 470 -6.84 9.99 -24.02
C ASP A 470 -6.30 8.90 -24.95
N ILE A 471 -6.46 7.66 -24.54
CA ILE A 471 -6.03 6.49 -25.29
C ILE A 471 -7.21 5.54 -25.50
N GLU A 472 -7.31 5.04 -26.74
CA GLU A 472 -8.20 3.95 -27.09
C GLU A 472 -7.40 2.86 -27.80
N ILE A 473 -7.53 1.63 -27.34
CA ILE A 473 -6.85 0.45 -27.86
C ILE A 473 -7.93 -0.48 -28.41
N ILE A 474 -7.90 -0.75 -29.71
CA ILE A 474 -8.87 -1.60 -30.36
C ILE A 474 -8.19 -2.79 -31.02
N LYS A 475 -8.92 -3.90 -31.10
CA LYS A 475 -8.49 -5.08 -31.87
C LYS A 475 -8.32 -4.71 -33.35
N LYS A 476 -7.17 -5.10 -33.90
CA LYS A 476 -6.85 -4.88 -35.31
C LYS A 476 -7.65 -5.79 -36.23
#